data_2beb7201751601987828918a85200adf
#
_entry.id   2beb7201751601987828918a85200adf
#
_cell.length_a   1.000
_cell.length_b   1.000
_cell.length_c   1.000
_cell.angle_alpha   90.00
_cell.angle_beta   90.00
_cell.angle_gamma   90.00
#
_symmetry.space_group_name_H-M   'P 1'
#
loop_
_entity.id
_entity.type
_entity.pdbx_description
1 polymer ?
#
loop_
_entity_poly.entity_id
_entity_poly.type
_entity_poly.pdbx_seq_one_letter_code
_entity_poly.pdbx_strand_id
1 'polypeptide(L)'
;MLSVERLEVRIGLWELLQRTILILSIDLDGARLHLARPDSGEPNWVFGAGDEQAADPEPDEDGGFEILVGNVAIDDQVVVFESPERTGPIELRLDRLRQQRRADDVLELAASGNLGERPFSIDGELGTWASLLAGGRIDFALDGSIAAISLHSEGYIDSVADPRRPAVTFSLNGPDINDLFEMAGIDATGEGDINLAGSVASPDTGPVAFDVEGNLGALEIDAEGSMADLRDLSNVDFEILASGPDLSRILRLAGIGSVREAPFMIDLDLE
;
A
#
# COMPACT_ATOMS: atom_id res chain seq x y z
N MET A 1 5.30 -10.22 19.14
CA MET A 1 6.11 -11.46 19.31
C MET A 1 6.19 -12.15 17.96
N LEU A 2 7.35 -12.61 17.52
CA LEU A 2 7.53 -13.33 16.25
C LEU A 2 7.72 -14.82 16.55
N SER A 3 6.99 -15.67 15.84
CA SER A 3 7.23 -17.11 15.78
C SER A 3 7.28 -17.56 14.31
N VAL A 4 8.11 -18.54 13.99
CA VAL A 4 8.28 -19.09 12.64
C VAL A 4 8.31 -20.61 12.78
N GLU A 5 7.53 -21.32 11.97
CA GLU A 5 7.54 -22.79 11.99
C GLU A 5 8.70 -23.33 11.15
N ARG A 6 8.91 -22.74 9.97
CA ARG A 6 9.96 -23.17 9.06
C ARG A 6 10.54 -22.00 8.29
N LEU A 7 11.87 -21.93 8.23
CA LEU A 7 12.62 -21.04 7.34
C LEU A 7 13.68 -21.87 6.62
N GLU A 8 13.65 -21.88 5.30
CA GLU A 8 14.67 -22.51 4.47
C GLU A 8 15.28 -21.47 3.54
N VAL A 9 16.60 -21.33 3.57
CA VAL A 9 17.36 -20.43 2.71
C VAL A 9 18.38 -21.26 1.93
N ARG A 10 18.34 -21.18 0.61
CA ARG A 10 19.30 -21.85 -0.28
C ARG A 10 20.25 -20.82 -0.86
N ILE A 11 21.54 -21.06 -0.72
CA ILE A 11 22.60 -20.14 -1.15
C ILE A 11 23.47 -20.83 -2.19
N GLY A 12 23.79 -20.10 -3.27
CA GLY A 12 24.78 -20.50 -4.27
C GLY A 12 26.20 -20.36 -3.69
N LEU A 13 26.91 -21.48 -3.60
CA LEU A 13 28.29 -21.47 -3.01
C LEU A 13 29.36 -21.06 -4.02
N TRP A 14 29.10 -21.26 -5.31
CA TRP A 14 30.09 -20.94 -6.34
C TRP A 14 30.24 -19.43 -6.56
N GLU A 15 29.15 -18.70 -6.44
CA GLU A 15 29.07 -17.26 -6.59
C GLU A 15 29.81 -16.52 -5.46
N LEU A 16 29.92 -17.12 -4.28
CA LEU A 16 30.71 -16.57 -3.18
C LEU A 16 32.19 -16.37 -3.54
N LEU A 17 32.75 -17.22 -4.40
CA LEU A 17 34.12 -17.07 -4.90
C LEU A 17 34.28 -15.85 -5.82
N GLN A 18 33.16 -15.31 -6.34
CA GLN A 18 33.11 -14.13 -7.19
C GLN A 18 32.66 -12.89 -6.42
N ARG A 19 32.65 -12.95 -5.08
CA ARG A 19 32.12 -11.91 -4.19
C ARG A 19 30.62 -11.62 -4.39
N THR A 20 29.84 -12.61 -4.83
CA THR A 20 28.39 -12.52 -4.99
C THR A 20 27.73 -13.47 -4.01
N ILE A 21 26.83 -12.97 -3.18
CA ILE A 21 25.95 -13.77 -2.33
C ILE A 21 24.66 -14.05 -3.12
N LEU A 22 24.60 -15.20 -3.77
CA LEU A 22 23.40 -15.62 -4.49
C LEU A 22 22.48 -16.41 -3.55
N ILE A 23 21.36 -15.80 -3.15
CA ILE A 23 20.28 -16.48 -2.46
C ILE A 23 19.34 -17.05 -3.52
N LEU A 24 19.40 -18.35 -3.74
CA LEU A 24 18.61 -19.05 -4.77
C LEU A 24 17.13 -19.06 -4.44
N SER A 25 16.81 -19.35 -3.17
CA SER A 25 15.44 -19.26 -2.67
C SER A 25 15.39 -18.94 -1.18
N ILE A 26 14.28 -18.30 -0.78
CA ILE A 26 13.85 -18.13 0.60
C ILE A 26 12.45 -18.73 0.69
N ASP A 27 12.29 -19.76 1.49
CA ASP A 27 11.01 -20.42 1.75
C ASP A 27 10.66 -20.22 3.23
N LEU A 28 9.56 -19.51 3.52
CA LEU A 28 9.07 -19.21 4.86
C LEU A 28 7.66 -19.75 5.04
N ASP A 29 7.44 -20.50 6.12
CA ASP A 29 6.15 -21.15 6.39
C ASP A 29 5.75 -20.97 7.86
N GLY A 30 4.46 -20.71 8.09
CA GLY A 30 3.84 -20.64 9.40
C GLY A 30 4.37 -19.53 10.31
N ALA A 31 4.74 -18.35 9.78
CA ALA A 31 5.15 -17.26 10.66
C ALA A 31 3.95 -16.49 11.21
N ARG A 32 4.08 -16.09 12.47
CA ARG A 32 3.11 -15.25 13.17
C ARG A 32 3.80 -14.03 13.73
N LEU A 33 3.32 -12.87 13.35
CA LEU A 33 3.86 -11.59 13.75
C LEU A 33 2.78 -10.79 14.47
N HIS A 34 3.06 -10.36 15.70
CA HIS A 34 2.20 -9.48 16.46
C HIS A 34 2.83 -8.11 16.59
N LEU A 35 2.23 -7.13 15.93
CA LEU A 35 2.62 -5.73 15.93
C LEU A 35 1.68 -4.95 16.86
N ALA A 36 2.22 -4.26 17.84
CA ALA A 36 1.43 -3.47 18.77
C ALA A 36 2.01 -2.08 18.95
N ARG A 37 1.16 -1.06 18.88
CA ARG A 37 1.48 0.32 19.29
C ARG A 37 0.76 0.59 20.60
N PRO A 38 1.45 0.68 21.74
CA PRO A 38 0.83 1.02 23.03
C PRO A 38 0.49 2.51 23.10
N ASP A 39 -0.48 2.89 23.94
CA ASP A 39 -0.92 4.29 24.17
C ASP A 39 0.20 5.25 24.58
N SER A 40 1.23 4.75 25.21
CA SER A 40 2.27 5.56 25.85
C SER A 40 3.67 5.28 25.37
N GLY A 41 3.86 4.53 24.28
CA GLY A 41 5.17 4.02 23.99
C GLY A 41 5.51 3.80 22.53
N GLU A 42 6.75 3.42 22.35
CA GLU A 42 7.28 3.05 21.06
C GLU A 42 6.63 1.75 20.56
N PRO A 43 6.35 1.66 19.25
CA PRO A 43 5.85 0.43 18.65
C PRO A 43 6.80 -0.75 18.88
N ASN A 44 6.27 -1.94 19.06
CA ASN A 44 7.09 -3.14 19.34
C ASN A 44 7.92 -3.64 18.14
N TRP A 45 7.82 -2.96 16.99
CA TRP A 45 8.60 -3.24 15.78
C TRP A 45 9.74 -2.23 15.53
N VAL A 46 9.93 -1.25 16.40
CA VAL A 46 11.11 -0.37 16.36
C VAL A 46 12.24 -1.07 17.10
N PHE A 47 13.17 -1.63 16.33
CA PHE A 47 14.35 -2.30 16.85
C PHE A 47 15.52 -1.32 16.84
N GLY A 48 16.06 -0.98 18.02
CA GLY A 48 17.33 -0.27 18.13
C GLY A 48 17.29 1.25 18.09
N ALA A 49 16.22 1.89 18.56
CA ALA A 49 16.24 3.32 18.92
C ALA A 49 16.97 3.57 20.26
N GLY A 50 18.07 2.90 20.49
CA GLY A 50 19.03 3.22 21.54
C GLY A 50 20.16 4.02 20.90
N ASP A 51 20.47 5.18 21.48
CA ASP A 51 21.50 6.19 21.20
C ASP A 51 22.85 5.73 20.62
N GLU A 52 22.84 4.96 19.55
CA GLU A 52 24.02 4.82 18.72
C GLU A 52 23.71 5.48 17.37
N GLN A 53 24.26 6.67 17.20
CA GLN A 53 24.59 7.15 15.86
C GLN A 53 25.27 5.97 15.15
N ALA A 54 24.49 5.22 14.37
CA ALA A 54 25.08 4.38 13.36
C ALA A 54 25.92 5.34 12.52
N ALA A 55 27.23 5.30 12.76
CA ALA A 55 28.16 5.96 11.86
C ALA A 55 27.74 5.52 10.46
N ASP A 56 27.44 6.48 9.59
CA ASP A 56 27.23 6.21 8.18
C ASP A 56 28.33 5.20 7.81
N PRO A 57 27.98 4.00 7.31
CA PRO A 57 29.00 3.10 6.82
C PRO A 57 29.70 3.90 5.73
N GLU A 58 30.96 4.28 6.01
CA GLU A 58 31.81 4.85 4.94
C GLU A 58 31.70 3.86 3.78
N PRO A 59 31.41 4.31 2.55
CA PRO A 59 31.34 3.41 1.43
C PRO A 59 32.71 2.69 1.36
N ASP A 60 32.69 1.40 1.68
CA ASP A 60 33.87 0.55 1.59
C ASP A 60 34.36 0.66 0.13
N GLU A 61 35.44 1.40 -0.10
CA GLU A 61 36.10 1.54 -1.40
C GLU A 61 36.68 0.19 -1.89
N ASP A 62 36.63 -0.85 -1.07
CA ASP A 62 37.11 -2.20 -1.37
C ASP A 62 35.98 -3.22 -1.43
N GLY A 63 35.25 -3.24 -2.57
CA GLY A 63 34.61 -4.43 -3.10
C GLY A 63 33.65 -5.16 -2.14
N GLY A 64 32.53 -4.53 -1.77
CA GLY A 64 31.44 -5.21 -1.08
C GLY A 64 30.91 -6.42 -1.83
N PHE A 65 30.27 -7.36 -1.12
CA PHE A 65 29.56 -8.47 -1.76
C PHE A 65 28.30 -7.96 -2.46
N GLU A 66 28.12 -8.35 -3.71
CA GLU A 66 26.85 -8.18 -4.41
C GLU A 66 25.84 -9.21 -3.87
N ILE A 67 24.65 -8.77 -3.49
CA ILE A 67 23.58 -9.65 -3.03
C ILE A 67 22.55 -9.81 -4.14
N LEU A 68 22.35 -11.05 -4.58
CA LEU A 68 21.32 -11.41 -5.54
C LEU A 68 20.32 -12.35 -4.87
N VAL A 69 19.03 -12.02 -5.00
CA VAL A 69 17.93 -12.84 -4.49
C VAL A 69 17.16 -13.42 -5.68
N GLY A 70 16.99 -14.73 -5.68
CA GLY A 70 16.23 -15.47 -6.69
C GLY A 70 14.73 -15.44 -6.39
N ASN A 71 14.23 -16.51 -5.80
CA ASN A 71 12.81 -16.67 -5.53
C ASN A 71 12.50 -16.52 -4.04
N VAL A 72 11.35 -15.94 -3.74
CA VAL A 72 10.81 -15.90 -2.36
C VAL A 72 9.44 -16.55 -2.36
N ALA A 73 9.26 -17.51 -1.47
CA ALA A 73 8.01 -18.19 -1.21
C ALA A 73 7.65 -18.06 0.26
N ILE A 74 6.44 -17.57 0.50
CA ILE A 74 5.90 -17.38 1.84
C ILE A 74 4.53 -18.04 1.87
N ASP A 75 4.31 -18.92 2.85
CA ASP A 75 3.05 -19.62 3.06
C ASP A 75 2.60 -19.47 4.51
N ASP A 76 1.27 -19.38 4.71
CA ASP A 76 0.61 -19.39 6.02
C ASP A 76 1.15 -18.34 7.03
N GLN A 77 1.23 -17.09 6.61
CA GLN A 77 1.61 -16.00 7.51
C GLN A 77 0.40 -15.38 8.18
N VAL A 78 0.54 -15.03 9.44
CA VAL A 78 -0.46 -14.23 10.16
C VAL A 78 0.22 -13.01 10.79
N VAL A 79 -0.24 -11.82 10.40
CA VAL A 79 0.17 -10.57 11.02
C VAL A 79 -1.03 -9.96 11.75
N VAL A 80 -0.88 -9.77 13.03
CA VAL A 80 -1.88 -9.10 13.87
C VAL A 80 -1.35 -7.72 14.23
N PHE A 81 -2.11 -6.69 13.90
CA PHE A 81 -1.79 -5.31 14.22
C PHE A 81 -2.78 -4.75 15.22
N GLU A 82 -2.28 -4.22 16.33
CA GLU A 82 -3.05 -3.56 17.38
C GLU A 82 -2.63 -2.11 17.53
N SER A 83 -3.61 -1.19 17.55
CA SER A 83 -3.40 0.24 17.81
C SER A 83 -4.53 0.75 18.72
N PRO A 84 -4.24 1.64 19.67
CA PRO A 84 -5.24 2.23 20.56
C PRO A 84 -6.27 3.10 19.82
N GLU A 85 -5.92 3.59 18.64
CA GLU A 85 -6.80 4.42 17.81
C GLU A 85 -7.92 3.60 17.12
N ARG A 86 -7.87 2.28 17.20
CA ARG A 86 -8.83 1.37 16.54
C ARG A 86 -9.58 0.48 17.52
N THR A 87 -10.83 0.21 17.18
CA THR A 87 -11.66 -0.72 17.94
C THR A 87 -11.36 -2.16 17.49
N GLY A 88 -10.27 -2.74 18.02
CA GLY A 88 -9.88 -4.13 17.80
C GLY A 88 -8.69 -4.31 16.84
N PRO A 89 -8.10 -5.51 16.84
CA PRO A 89 -6.94 -5.83 16.01
C PRO A 89 -7.31 -5.96 14.53
N ILE A 90 -6.36 -5.62 13.67
CA ILE A 90 -6.41 -5.98 12.24
C ILE A 90 -5.62 -7.27 12.07
N GLU A 91 -6.24 -8.30 11.53
CA GLU A 91 -5.58 -9.54 11.16
C GLU A 91 -5.38 -9.58 9.64
N LEU A 92 -4.12 -9.66 9.22
CA LEU A 92 -3.72 -9.96 7.86
C LEU A 92 -3.24 -11.41 7.83
N ARG A 93 -3.96 -12.26 7.12
CA ARG A 93 -3.55 -13.63 6.82
C ARG A 93 -3.07 -13.67 5.37
N LEU A 94 -1.82 -14.01 5.18
CA LEU A 94 -1.22 -14.23 3.88
C LEU A 94 -1.14 -15.74 3.65
N ASP A 95 -2.06 -16.26 2.84
CA ASP A 95 -2.11 -17.69 2.53
C ASP A 95 -0.92 -18.07 1.65
N ARG A 96 -0.56 -17.19 0.72
CA ARG A 96 0.53 -17.40 -0.20
C ARG A 96 1.13 -16.07 -0.69
N LEU A 97 2.47 -16.03 -0.76
CA LEU A 97 3.21 -15.05 -1.54
C LEU A 97 4.28 -15.77 -2.36
N ARG A 98 4.36 -15.43 -3.62
CA ARG A 98 5.40 -15.88 -4.53
C ARG A 98 6.02 -14.67 -5.19
N GLN A 99 7.32 -14.58 -5.08
CA GLN A 99 8.11 -13.64 -5.87
C GLN A 99 9.10 -14.45 -6.70
N GLN A 100 9.17 -14.12 -7.97
CA GLN A 100 10.10 -14.72 -8.93
C GLN A 100 10.84 -13.63 -9.68
N ARG A 101 12.11 -13.88 -9.98
CA ARG A 101 12.91 -12.98 -10.80
C ARG A 101 12.86 -13.46 -12.26
N ARG A 102 12.43 -12.57 -13.15
CA ARG A 102 12.46 -12.82 -14.60
C ARG A 102 13.88 -12.72 -15.17
N ALA A 103 14.03 -13.10 -16.43
CA ALA A 103 15.31 -13.04 -17.14
C ALA A 103 15.83 -11.60 -17.38
N ASP A 104 14.95 -10.61 -17.33
CA ASP A 104 15.23 -9.18 -17.42
C ASP A 104 15.38 -8.51 -16.06
N ASP A 105 15.56 -9.30 -14.98
CA ASP A 105 15.72 -8.91 -13.59
C ASP A 105 14.48 -8.26 -12.93
N VAL A 106 13.38 -8.12 -13.64
CA VAL A 106 12.10 -7.66 -13.06
C VAL A 106 11.55 -8.72 -12.11
N LEU A 107 10.97 -8.28 -11.00
CA LEU A 107 10.38 -9.14 -10.00
C LEU A 107 8.89 -9.32 -10.28
N GLU A 108 8.46 -10.53 -10.54
CA GLU A 108 7.04 -10.89 -10.55
C GLU A 108 6.59 -11.23 -9.13
N LEU A 109 5.48 -10.66 -8.73
CA LEU A 109 4.85 -10.86 -7.43
C LEU A 109 3.46 -11.44 -7.61
N ALA A 110 3.11 -12.44 -6.79
CA ALA A 110 1.74 -12.89 -6.62
C ALA A 110 1.51 -13.17 -5.14
N ALA A 111 0.45 -12.58 -4.57
CA ALA A 111 0.08 -12.77 -3.18
C ALA A 111 -1.43 -12.97 -3.06
N SER A 112 -1.85 -13.78 -2.09
CA SER A 112 -3.27 -13.97 -1.77
C SER A 112 -3.44 -14.28 -0.29
N GLY A 113 -4.61 -13.91 0.23
CA GLY A 113 -4.91 -14.09 1.64
C GLY A 113 -6.21 -13.44 2.05
N ASN A 114 -6.28 -13.04 3.33
CA ASN A 114 -7.45 -12.39 3.91
C ASN A 114 -7.04 -11.21 4.78
N LEU A 115 -7.72 -10.08 4.64
CA LEU A 115 -7.66 -8.95 5.55
C LEU A 115 -8.91 -8.95 6.42
N GLY A 116 -8.78 -9.42 7.65
CA GLY A 116 -9.93 -9.82 8.46
C GLY A 116 -10.69 -10.96 7.77
N GLU A 117 -11.96 -10.73 7.46
CA GLU A 117 -12.81 -11.70 6.76
C GLU A 117 -12.82 -11.53 5.23
N ARG A 118 -12.14 -10.51 4.69
CA ARG A 118 -12.17 -10.19 3.27
C ARG A 118 -11.00 -10.82 2.53
N PRO A 119 -11.26 -11.66 1.53
CA PRO A 119 -10.21 -12.23 0.69
C PRO A 119 -9.56 -11.11 -0.14
N PHE A 120 -8.25 -11.22 -0.34
CA PHE A 120 -7.51 -10.35 -1.25
C PHE A 120 -6.57 -11.16 -2.15
N SER A 121 -6.27 -10.59 -3.30
CA SER A 121 -5.20 -11.03 -4.17
C SER A 121 -4.45 -9.81 -4.73
N ILE A 122 -3.17 -9.98 -4.98
CA ILE A 122 -2.30 -9.00 -5.63
C ILE A 122 -1.38 -9.78 -6.56
N ASP A 123 -1.26 -9.34 -7.79
CA ASP A 123 -0.28 -9.85 -8.75
C ASP A 123 0.27 -8.71 -9.61
N GLY A 124 1.45 -8.91 -10.18
CA GLY A 124 2.09 -7.91 -11.02
C GLY A 124 3.61 -7.92 -10.96
N GLU A 125 4.17 -6.78 -11.30
CA GLU A 125 5.60 -6.57 -11.43
C GLU A 125 6.08 -5.48 -10.47
N LEU A 126 7.26 -5.71 -9.89
CA LEU A 126 8.00 -4.72 -9.10
C LEU A 126 9.39 -4.58 -9.70
N GLY A 127 9.98 -3.43 -9.69
CA GLY A 127 11.33 -3.14 -10.16
C GLY A 127 12.33 -4.31 -10.10
N THR A 128 13.51 -4.06 -9.61
CA THR A 128 14.55 -5.09 -9.48
C THR A 128 15.02 -5.22 -8.03
N TRP A 129 15.62 -6.37 -7.66
CA TRP A 129 16.26 -6.50 -6.35
C TRP A 129 17.35 -5.45 -6.11
N ALA A 130 18.09 -5.08 -7.16
CA ALA A 130 19.10 -4.04 -7.07
C ALA A 130 18.50 -2.69 -6.66
N SER A 131 17.38 -2.29 -7.26
CA SER A 131 16.67 -1.06 -6.89
C SER A 131 16.12 -1.12 -5.46
N LEU A 132 15.52 -2.26 -5.07
CA LEU A 132 14.96 -2.45 -3.72
C LEU A 132 16.05 -2.38 -2.64
N LEU A 133 17.17 -3.06 -2.83
CA LEU A 133 18.28 -3.10 -1.87
C LEU A 133 19.05 -1.78 -1.80
N ALA A 134 19.17 -1.07 -2.92
CA ALA A 134 19.79 0.25 -2.96
C ALA A 134 18.88 1.37 -2.39
N GLY A 135 17.62 1.07 -2.07
CA GLY A 135 16.63 2.07 -1.66
C GLY A 135 16.33 3.09 -2.77
N GLY A 136 16.55 2.70 -4.03
CA GLY A 136 16.35 3.54 -5.18
C GLY A 136 14.93 3.50 -5.73
N ARG A 137 14.76 4.04 -6.94
CA ARG A 137 13.48 4.06 -7.65
C ARG A 137 12.97 2.64 -7.93
N ILE A 138 11.71 2.42 -7.63
CA ILE A 138 11.00 1.17 -7.87
C ILE A 138 9.83 1.45 -8.79
N ASP A 139 9.93 0.96 -10.02
CA ASP A 139 8.80 0.94 -10.95
C ASP A 139 7.92 -0.26 -10.60
N PHE A 140 6.60 -0.13 -10.76
CA PHE A 140 5.67 -1.22 -10.48
C PHE A 140 4.44 -1.15 -11.38
N ALA A 141 3.83 -2.31 -11.59
CA ALA A 141 2.51 -2.48 -12.20
C ALA A 141 1.81 -3.63 -11.48
N LEU A 142 0.76 -3.32 -10.73
CA LEU A 142 0.08 -4.24 -9.83
C LEU A 142 -1.42 -4.28 -10.13
N ASP A 143 -1.95 -5.49 -10.24
CA ASP A 143 -3.36 -5.77 -10.20
C ASP A 143 -3.72 -6.39 -8.87
N GLY A 144 -4.81 -5.96 -8.27
CA GLY A 144 -5.24 -6.44 -6.98
C GLY A 144 -6.74 -6.54 -6.87
N SER A 145 -7.17 -7.28 -5.85
CA SER A 145 -8.57 -7.29 -5.43
C SER A 145 -8.66 -7.43 -3.92
N ILE A 146 -9.68 -6.85 -3.33
CA ILE A 146 -10.09 -7.11 -1.95
C ILE A 146 -11.62 -7.21 -1.90
N ALA A 147 -12.13 -8.34 -1.40
CA ALA A 147 -13.54 -8.72 -1.56
C ALA A 147 -13.95 -8.62 -3.05
N ALA A 148 -14.94 -7.81 -3.39
CA ALA A 148 -15.41 -7.59 -4.75
C ALA A 148 -14.80 -6.35 -5.43
N ILE A 149 -13.92 -5.62 -4.76
CA ILE A 149 -13.27 -4.42 -5.30
C ILE A 149 -11.97 -4.83 -5.99
N SER A 150 -11.78 -4.42 -7.24
CA SER A 150 -10.54 -4.55 -8.00
C SER A 150 -9.77 -3.23 -8.03
N LEU A 151 -8.46 -3.33 -7.95
CA LEU A 151 -7.51 -2.22 -8.02
C LEU A 151 -6.48 -2.54 -9.11
N HIS A 152 -6.25 -1.60 -10.00
CA HIS A 152 -5.08 -1.58 -10.86
C HIS A 152 -4.22 -0.37 -10.48
N SER A 153 -2.91 -0.54 -10.39
CA SER A 153 -2.02 0.57 -10.08
C SER A 153 -0.68 0.38 -10.76
N GLU A 154 -0.21 1.41 -11.43
CA GLU A 154 1.10 1.42 -12.08
C GLU A 154 1.84 2.74 -11.87
N GLY A 155 3.16 2.68 -11.94
CA GLY A 155 3.97 3.86 -11.75
C GLY A 155 5.31 3.58 -11.10
N TYR A 156 5.78 4.54 -10.32
CA TYR A 156 7.00 4.38 -9.53
C TYR A 156 6.95 5.14 -8.21
N ILE A 157 7.82 4.71 -7.31
CA ILE A 157 8.22 5.44 -6.10
C ILE A 157 9.75 5.57 -6.08
N ASP A 158 10.27 6.71 -5.62
CA ASP A 158 11.72 6.95 -5.59
C ASP A 158 12.45 6.11 -4.54
N SER A 159 11.78 5.80 -3.43
CA SER A 159 12.31 4.97 -2.36
C SER A 159 11.19 4.43 -1.49
N VAL A 160 11.31 3.17 -1.06
CA VAL A 160 10.36 2.59 -0.10
C VAL A 160 10.48 3.23 1.28
N ALA A 161 11.69 3.61 1.68
CA ALA A 161 11.94 4.21 2.98
C ALA A 161 11.52 5.68 3.06
N ASP A 162 11.53 6.38 1.93
CA ASP A 162 11.21 7.79 1.83
C ASP A 162 10.52 8.11 0.49
N PRO A 163 9.22 7.79 0.34
CA PRO A 163 8.49 7.95 -0.92
C PRO A 163 8.12 9.41 -1.20
N ARG A 164 9.11 10.26 -1.45
CA ARG A 164 8.89 11.71 -1.67
C ARG A 164 8.42 12.07 -3.06
N ARG A 165 8.72 11.26 -4.04
CA ARG A 165 8.45 11.55 -5.45
C ARG A 165 7.75 10.38 -6.15
N PRO A 166 6.52 10.10 -5.77
CA PRO A 166 5.74 9.11 -6.50
C PRO A 166 5.29 9.67 -7.85
N ALA A 167 5.13 8.78 -8.83
CA ALA A 167 4.25 9.01 -9.96
C ALA A 167 3.48 7.71 -10.17
N VAL A 168 2.23 7.73 -9.78
CA VAL A 168 1.36 6.55 -9.69
C VAL A 168 0.04 6.88 -10.33
N THR A 169 -0.46 6.01 -11.20
CA THR A 169 -1.83 5.99 -11.65
C THR A 169 -2.55 4.80 -11.03
N PHE A 170 -3.83 4.93 -10.79
CA PHE A 170 -4.62 3.82 -10.26
C PHE A 170 -6.06 3.87 -10.80
N SER A 171 -6.70 2.72 -10.80
CA SER A 171 -8.14 2.60 -10.98
C SER A 171 -8.73 1.62 -9.97
N LEU A 172 -9.90 1.96 -9.45
CA LEU A 172 -10.63 1.20 -8.45
C LEU A 172 -12.02 0.90 -8.99
N ASN A 173 -12.41 -0.37 -9.05
CA ASN A 173 -13.70 -0.78 -9.56
C ASN A 173 -14.35 -1.80 -8.62
N GLY A 174 -15.64 -1.68 -8.40
CA GLY A 174 -16.40 -2.61 -7.57
C GLY A 174 -17.89 -2.57 -7.87
N PRO A 175 -18.62 -3.67 -7.65
CA PRO A 175 -20.05 -3.75 -7.96
C PRO A 175 -20.93 -3.06 -6.91
N ASP A 176 -20.42 -2.81 -5.71
CA ASP A 176 -21.17 -2.28 -4.58
C ASP A 176 -20.34 -1.29 -3.75
N ILE A 177 -20.80 -0.05 -3.66
CA ILE A 177 -20.17 1.01 -2.87
C ILE A 177 -20.12 0.66 -1.37
N ASN A 178 -21.02 -0.20 -0.88
CA ASN A 178 -21.02 -0.60 0.52
C ASN A 178 -19.75 -1.35 0.91
N ASP A 179 -19.15 -2.11 -0.01
CA ASP A 179 -17.87 -2.77 0.23
C ASP A 179 -16.77 -1.75 0.57
N LEU A 180 -16.76 -0.60 -0.12
CA LEU A 180 -15.82 0.49 0.15
C LEU A 180 -16.10 1.16 1.50
N PHE A 181 -17.37 1.44 1.82
CA PHE A 181 -17.76 2.04 3.10
C PHE A 181 -17.38 1.17 4.28
N GLU A 182 -17.64 -0.14 4.19
CA GLU A 182 -17.23 -1.09 5.21
C GLU A 182 -15.70 -1.16 5.37
N MET A 183 -14.95 -1.11 4.26
CA MET A 183 -13.48 -1.08 4.32
C MET A 183 -12.95 0.19 4.99
N ALA A 184 -13.57 1.32 4.70
CA ALA A 184 -13.23 2.61 5.29
C ALA A 184 -13.72 2.76 6.75
N GLY A 185 -14.52 1.80 7.26
CA GLY A 185 -15.14 1.90 8.59
C GLY A 185 -16.23 2.99 8.66
N ILE A 186 -16.84 3.31 7.52
CA ILE A 186 -17.91 4.29 7.40
C ILE A 186 -19.24 3.55 7.58
N ASP A 187 -19.99 3.91 8.63
CA ASP A 187 -21.33 3.38 8.86
C ASP A 187 -22.35 4.10 7.98
N ALA A 188 -22.32 3.78 6.71
CA ALA A 188 -23.18 4.36 5.70
C ALA A 188 -23.66 3.28 4.72
N THR A 189 -24.80 3.53 4.08
CA THR A 189 -25.34 2.67 3.03
C THR A 189 -25.55 3.46 1.76
N GLY A 190 -25.06 2.92 0.65
CA GLY A 190 -25.23 3.44 -0.69
C GLY A 190 -25.75 2.39 -1.65
N GLU A 191 -26.08 2.81 -2.86
CA GLU A 191 -26.48 1.92 -3.95
C GLU A 191 -25.65 2.27 -5.17
N GLY A 192 -25.14 1.25 -5.86
CA GLY A 192 -24.42 1.37 -7.11
C GLY A 192 -22.98 0.91 -7.02
N ASP A 193 -22.33 1.00 -8.14
CA ASP A 193 -20.97 0.54 -8.38
C ASP A 193 -19.92 1.61 -8.01
N ILE A 194 -18.68 1.15 -7.94
CA ILE A 194 -17.48 1.98 -7.76
C ILE A 194 -16.75 2.00 -9.09
N ASN A 195 -16.42 3.18 -9.58
CA ASN A 195 -15.54 3.34 -10.73
C ASN A 195 -14.75 4.63 -10.53
N LEU A 196 -13.56 4.53 -9.98
CA LEU A 196 -12.66 5.64 -9.73
C LEU A 196 -11.36 5.43 -10.48
N ALA A 197 -10.82 6.49 -11.03
CA ALA A 197 -9.47 6.54 -11.56
C ALA A 197 -8.76 7.77 -10.99
N GLY A 198 -7.45 7.68 -10.88
CA GLY A 198 -6.72 8.83 -10.38
C GLY A 198 -5.22 8.71 -10.59
N SER A 199 -4.54 9.78 -10.22
CA SER A 199 -3.10 9.86 -10.26
C SER A 199 -2.54 10.57 -9.03
N VAL A 200 -1.32 10.22 -8.67
CA VAL A 200 -0.49 10.93 -7.69
C VAL A 200 0.83 11.19 -8.33
N ALA A 201 1.25 12.43 -8.40
CA ALA A 201 2.51 12.79 -9.03
C ALA A 201 3.24 13.89 -8.25
N SER A 202 4.54 13.72 -8.12
CA SER A 202 5.41 14.76 -7.58
C SER A 202 6.23 15.41 -8.68
N PRO A 203 6.12 16.71 -8.87
CA PRO A 203 7.07 17.44 -9.73
C PRO A 203 8.46 17.43 -9.10
N ASP A 204 9.50 17.75 -9.89
CA ASP A 204 10.89 17.84 -9.39
C ASP A 204 11.05 18.79 -8.20
N THR A 205 10.22 19.83 -8.14
CA THR A 205 10.15 20.79 -7.03
C THR A 205 8.69 21.16 -6.80
N GLY A 206 8.19 21.00 -5.57
CA GLY A 206 6.84 21.40 -5.21
C GLY A 206 6.08 20.30 -4.44
N PRO A 207 4.82 20.57 -4.13
CA PRO A 207 3.95 19.60 -3.45
C PRO A 207 3.63 18.41 -4.35
N VAL A 208 3.22 17.32 -3.72
CA VAL A 208 2.66 16.15 -4.40
C VAL A 208 1.26 16.51 -4.88
N ALA A 209 1.01 16.43 -6.17
CA ALA A 209 -0.31 16.61 -6.75
C ALA A 209 -1.06 15.29 -6.82
N PHE A 210 -2.36 15.33 -6.63
CA PHE A 210 -3.25 14.20 -6.85
C PHE A 210 -4.48 14.65 -7.65
N ASP A 211 -5.03 13.70 -8.37
CA ASP A 211 -6.23 13.86 -9.18
C ASP A 211 -7.03 12.55 -9.09
N VAL A 212 -8.32 12.63 -8.85
CA VAL A 212 -9.22 11.48 -8.72
C VAL A 212 -10.55 11.81 -9.35
N GLU A 213 -10.95 11.04 -10.34
CA GLU A 213 -12.23 11.20 -11.02
C GLU A 213 -13.03 9.90 -11.07
N GLY A 214 -14.34 9.97 -11.20
CA GLY A 214 -15.20 8.82 -11.43
C GLY A 214 -16.53 8.86 -10.71
N ASN A 215 -17.03 7.66 -10.37
CA ASN A 215 -18.34 7.48 -9.79
C ASN A 215 -18.30 6.61 -8.52
N LEU A 216 -19.06 7.03 -7.53
CA LEU A 216 -19.44 6.23 -6.37
C LEU A 216 -20.97 6.07 -6.35
N GLY A 217 -21.46 4.99 -6.94
CA GLY A 217 -22.87 4.80 -7.22
C GLY A 217 -23.39 5.88 -8.18
N ALA A 218 -24.39 6.62 -7.75
CA ALA A 218 -24.96 7.73 -8.51
C ALA A 218 -24.24 9.07 -8.30
N LEU A 219 -23.16 9.10 -7.50
CA LEU A 219 -22.37 10.28 -7.23
C LEU A 219 -21.21 10.34 -8.21
N GLU A 220 -21.13 11.41 -8.98
CA GLU A 220 -19.96 11.76 -9.78
C GLU A 220 -19.01 12.59 -8.92
N ILE A 221 -17.73 12.23 -8.92
CA ILE A 221 -16.68 12.86 -8.12
C ILE A 221 -15.56 13.28 -9.06
N ASP A 222 -15.07 14.49 -8.86
CA ASP A 222 -13.86 15.01 -9.45
C ASP A 222 -13.12 15.74 -8.31
N ALA A 223 -11.94 15.26 -7.95
CA ALA A 223 -11.18 15.79 -6.83
C ALA A 223 -9.74 15.98 -7.25
N GLU A 224 -9.27 17.20 -7.17
CA GLU A 224 -7.88 17.54 -7.43
C GLU A 224 -7.27 18.27 -6.25
N GLY A 225 -5.96 18.17 -6.11
CA GLY A 225 -5.29 18.88 -5.02
C GLY A 225 -3.82 18.63 -4.93
N SER A 226 -3.24 19.13 -3.86
CA SER A 226 -1.84 18.94 -3.55
C SER A 226 -1.58 18.82 -2.06
N MET A 227 -0.48 18.17 -1.69
CA MET A 227 -0.01 18.07 -0.32
C MET A 227 1.50 18.23 -0.24
N ALA A 228 1.97 18.84 0.84
CA ALA A 228 3.40 19.11 1.02
C ALA A 228 4.20 17.84 1.31
N ASP A 229 3.66 16.92 2.08
CA ASP A 229 4.32 15.66 2.46
C ASP A 229 3.28 14.52 2.61
N LEU A 230 3.53 13.41 1.93
CA LEU A 230 2.69 12.20 2.00
C LEU A 230 2.67 11.53 3.39
N ARG A 231 3.67 11.81 4.23
CA ARG A 231 3.84 11.13 5.52
C ARG A 231 3.03 11.73 6.66
N ASP A 232 2.85 13.05 6.65
CA ASP A 232 2.16 13.75 7.72
C ASP A 232 0.84 14.40 7.29
N LEU A 233 0.47 14.26 6.01
CA LEU A 233 -0.74 14.82 5.41
C LEU A 233 -0.93 16.30 5.77
N SER A 234 0.18 17.03 5.89
CA SER A 234 0.17 18.44 6.25
C SER A 234 0.05 19.34 5.01
N ASN A 235 -0.53 20.50 5.22
CA ASN A 235 -0.75 21.48 4.15
C ASN A 235 -1.38 20.84 2.92
N VAL A 236 -2.52 20.23 3.13
CA VAL A 236 -3.37 19.66 2.06
C VAL A 236 -4.24 20.78 1.54
N ASP A 237 -4.14 21.03 0.25
CA ASP A 237 -4.99 21.94 -0.51
C ASP A 237 -5.76 21.07 -1.51
N PHE A 238 -7.09 21.08 -1.46
CA PHE A 238 -7.88 20.28 -2.37
C PHE A 238 -9.23 20.88 -2.72
N GLU A 239 -9.61 20.70 -3.95
CA GLU A 239 -10.91 21.01 -4.52
C GLU A 239 -11.66 19.72 -4.81
N ILE A 240 -12.92 19.64 -4.38
CA ILE A 240 -13.80 18.51 -4.67
C ILE A 240 -15.06 19.04 -5.35
N LEU A 241 -15.28 18.60 -6.57
CA LEU A 241 -16.54 18.72 -7.27
C LEU A 241 -17.32 17.43 -7.14
N ALA A 242 -18.48 17.49 -6.53
CA ALA A 242 -19.37 16.35 -6.39
C ALA A 242 -20.75 16.67 -6.95
N SER A 243 -21.24 15.82 -7.83
CA SER A 243 -22.55 15.98 -8.44
C SER A 243 -23.38 14.71 -8.39
N GLY A 244 -24.70 14.83 -8.39
CA GLY A 244 -25.57 13.68 -8.37
C GLY A 244 -27.05 14.01 -8.44
N PRO A 245 -27.91 13.00 -8.66
CA PRO A 245 -29.34 13.19 -8.83
C PRO A 245 -30.09 13.48 -7.52
N ASP A 246 -29.50 13.15 -6.36
CA ASP A 246 -30.21 13.20 -5.07
C ASP A 246 -29.28 13.61 -3.91
N LEU A 247 -29.34 14.88 -3.55
CA LEU A 247 -28.65 15.48 -2.40
C LEU A 247 -29.03 14.80 -1.07
N SER A 248 -30.26 14.29 -0.96
CA SER A 248 -30.74 13.68 0.30
C SER A 248 -29.93 12.47 0.71
N ARG A 249 -29.31 11.78 -0.24
CA ARG A 249 -28.43 10.62 0.03
C ARG A 249 -27.14 11.04 0.73
N ILE A 250 -26.48 12.09 0.25
CA ILE A 250 -25.25 12.61 0.87
C ILE A 250 -25.51 13.17 2.26
N LEU A 251 -26.60 13.93 2.41
CA LEU A 251 -26.94 14.52 3.70
C LEU A 251 -27.28 13.45 4.75
N ARG A 252 -27.87 12.33 4.34
CA ARG A 252 -28.06 11.17 5.23
C ARG A 252 -26.74 10.53 5.65
N LEU A 253 -25.75 10.43 4.76
CA LEU A 253 -24.39 9.97 5.10
C LEU A 253 -23.73 10.89 6.13
N ALA A 254 -24.00 12.19 6.06
CA ALA A 254 -23.52 13.17 7.03
C ALA A 254 -24.37 13.25 8.32
N GLY A 255 -25.38 12.36 8.49
CA GLY A 255 -26.27 12.36 9.66
C GLY A 255 -27.31 13.50 9.66
N ILE A 256 -27.48 14.20 8.55
CA ILE A 256 -28.44 15.28 8.40
C ILE A 256 -29.78 14.71 7.95
N GLY A 257 -30.83 14.97 8.72
CA GLY A 257 -32.18 14.41 8.53
C GLY A 257 -32.81 14.77 7.18
N SER A 258 -34.01 14.21 6.91
CA SER A 258 -34.69 14.19 5.62
C SER A 258 -34.73 15.54 4.89
N VAL A 259 -34.02 15.58 3.78
CA VAL A 259 -34.08 16.68 2.79
C VAL A 259 -34.82 16.17 1.56
N ARG A 260 -35.47 17.07 0.82
CA ARG A 260 -36.18 16.72 -0.41
C ARG A 260 -35.18 16.27 -1.47
N GLU A 261 -35.52 15.21 -2.19
CA GLU A 261 -34.75 14.72 -3.35
C GLU A 261 -34.62 15.87 -4.39
N ALA A 262 -33.38 16.19 -4.72
CA ALA A 262 -33.08 17.21 -5.74
C ALA A 262 -31.68 16.95 -6.31
N PRO A 263 -31.46 17.13 -7.61
CA PRO A 263 -30.13 17.16 -8.19
C PRO A 263 -29.27 18.22 -7.50
N PHE A 264 -27.99 17.95 -7.37
CA PHE A 264 -27.06 18.87 -6.72
C PHE A 264 -25.69 18.87 -7.42
N MET A 265 -24.98 19.94 -7.19
CA MET A 265 -23.53 20.07 -7.43
C MET A 265 -22.97 20.79 -6.22
N ILE A 266 -21.94 20.22 -5.65
CA ILE A 266 -21.20 20.76 -4.50
C ILE A 266 -19.78 21.01 -4.99
N ASP A 267 -19.29 22.18 -4.69
CA ASP A 267 -17.93 22.62 -4.91
C ASP A 267 -17.36 22.96 -3.52
N LEU A 268 -16.33 22.24 -3.11
CA LEU A 268 -15.65 22.36 -1.83
C LEU A 268 -14.18 22.66 -2.09
N ASP A 269 -13.74 23.79 -1.60
CA ASP A 269 -12.36 24.23 -1.59
C ASP A 269 -11.87 24.24 -0.13
N LEU A 270 -10.84 23.50 0.16
CA LEU A 270 -10.27 23.33 1.50
C LEU A 270 -8.76 23.63 1.46
N GLU A 271 -8.35 24.66 2.21
CA GLU A 271 -6.96 25.11 2.41
C GLU A 271 -6.39 24.68 3.77
#